data_9841daf639dcb2e45c3355e81a610985
#
_entry.id   9841daf639dcb2e45c3355e81a610985
#
_cell.length_a   1.000
_cell.length_b   1.000
_cell.length_c   1.000
_cell.angle_alpha   90.00
_cell.angle_beta   90.00
_cell.angle_gamma   90.00
#
_symmetry.space_group_name_H-M   'P 1'
#
loop_
_entity.id
_entity.type
_entity.pdbx_description
1 polymer ?
#
loop_
_entity_poly.entity_id
_entity_poly.type
_entity_poly.pdbx_seq_one_letter_code
_entity_poly.pdbx_strand_id
1 'polypeptide(L)'
;MLRKKIMLAIATFLVTITVSAQSADDVIDKYFAAIGGKENWKKVTSLISEGTMLVQGADVTLVSTTVHNVGVRQDISVMGMTGFQIITPTAGWAYLPFHGQTSVQQLPEDAVKQSVDQCDLQGALLDYKSKGNKVEYAGKDEVDGKAMHKLNITHKSGKQETYFIDSENWYLVKVLSKQVVNGLESESVVFFSNYQKLPEGIVIPMAINLPVAPGMSADLVVKKVEVNKPVADSTFKPSL
;
A
#
# COMPACT_ATOMS: atom_id res chain seq x y z
N MET A 1 -10.64 60.36 -57.43
CA MET A 1 -9.71 60.00 -56.34
C MET A 1 -10.30 58.78 -55.62
N LEU A 2 -9.76 57.61 -55.93
CA LEU A 2 -10.31 56.30 -55.47
C LEU A 2 -9.50 55.85 -54.22
N ARG A 3 -10.10 55.91 -53.04
CA ARG A 3 -9.46 55.49 -51.82
C ARG A 3 -9.65 53.93 -51.71
N LYS A 4 -8.58 53.16 -51.93
CA LYS A 4 -8.48 51.77 -51.70
C LYS A 4 -8.44 51.52 -50.17
N LYS A 5 -9.47 50.90 -49.64
CA LYS A 5 -9.46 50.35 -48.25
C LYS A 5 -8.82 48.95 -48.29
N ILE A 6 -7.62 48.88 -47.72
CA ILE A 6 -6.97 47.55 -47.48
C ILE A 6 -7.55 47.01 -46.17
N MET A 7 -8.35 45.95 -46.24
CA MET A 7 -8.76 45.15 -45.10
C MET A 7 -7.65 44.14 -44.79
N LEU A 8 -6.98 44.32 -43.66
CA LEU A 8 -6.01 43.37 -43.12
C LEU A 8 -6.78 42.33 -42.31
N ALA A 9 -6.96 41.13 -42.83
CA ALA A 9 -7.54 39.99 -42.11
C ALA A 9 -6.44 39.36 -41.27
N ILE A 10 -6.48 39.58 -39.94
CA ILE A 10 -5.64 38.88 -38.98
C ILE A 10 -6.29 37.50 -38.73
N ALA A 11 -5.75 36.45 -39.33
CA ALA A 11 -6.10 35.09 -39.04
C ALA A 11 -5.45 34.69 -37.72
N THR A 12 -6.21 34.73 -36.63
CA THR A 12 -5.77 34.23 -35.31
C THR A 12 -5.79 32.69 -35.36
N PHE A 13 -4.60 32.10 -35.47
CA PHE A 13 -4.41 30.65 -35.41
C PHE A 13 -4.52 30.22 -33.94
N LEU A 14 -5.69 29.74 -33.52
CA LEU A 14 -5.89 29.12 -32.21
C LEU A 14 -5.17 27.76 -32.22
N VAL A 15 -3.96 27.74 -31.68
CA VAL A 15 -3.27 26.47 -31.34
C VAL A 15 -3.95 25.92 -30.09
N THR A 16 -4.88 24.97 -30.26
CA THR A 16 -5.42 24.18 -29.16
C THR A 16 -4.34 23.22 -28.71
N ILE A 17 -3.61 23.57 -27.65
CA ILE A 17 -2.74 22.64 -26.93
C ILE A 17 -3.66 21.68 -26.20
N THR A 18 -3.82 20.47 -26.74
CA THR A 18 -4.45 19.37 -26.01
C THR A 18 -3.48 18.96 -24.90
N VAL A 19 -3.64 19.53 -23.72
CA VAL A 19 -3.02 19.00 -22.51
C VAL A 19 -3.67 17.64 -22.26
N SER A 20 -2.98 16.57 -22.62
CA SER A 20 -3.40 15.22 -22.21
C SER A 20 -3.40 15.20 -20.68
N ALA A 21 -4.59 15.25 -20.09
CA ALA A 21 -4.72 15.09 -18.65
C ALA A 21 -4.19 13.69 -18.28
N GLN A 22 -3.22 13.63 -17.38
CA GLN A 22 -2.66 12.38 -16.91
C GLN A 22 -3.79 11.55 -16.27
N SER A 23 -3.98 10.33 -16.74
CA SER A 23 -5.01 9.44 -16.23
C SER A 23 -4.50 8.59 -15.04
N ALA A 24 -5.41 8.02 -14.25
CA ALA A 24 -5.03 7.08 -13.22
C ALA A 24 -4.31 5.86 -13.80
N ASP A 25 -4.77 5.35 -14.95
CA ASP A 25 -4.17 4.20 -15.63
C ASP A 25 -2.73 4.49 -16.07
N ASP A 26 -2.41 5.71 -16.57
CA ASP A 26 -1.03 6.11 -16.94
C ASP A 26 -0.08 6.09 -15.73
N VAL A 27 -0.56 6.58 -14.57
CA VAL A 27 0.23 6.57 -13.33
C VAL A 27 0.45 5.14 -12.84
N ILE A 28 -0.59 4.32 -12.87
CA ILE A 28 -0.53 2.90 -12.49
C ILE A 28 0.43 2.12 -13.38
N ASP A 29 0.41 2.35 -14.69
CA ASP A 29 1.29 1.66 -15.63
C ASP A 29 2.76 1.99 -15.37
N LYS A 30 3.08 3.25 -15.13
CA LYS A 30 4.43 3.70 -14.79
C LYS A 30 4.89 3.20 -13.42
N TYR A 31 4.01 3.21 -12.43
CA TYR A 31 4.26 2.62 -11.12
C TYR A 31 4.63 1.13 -11.26
N PHE A 32 3.81 0.33 -11.97
CA PHE A 32 4.13 -1.09 -12.15
C PHE A 32 5.41 -1.30 -12.96
N ALA A 33 5.69 -0.48 -13.98
CA ALA A 33 6.95 -0.55 -14.71
C ALA A 33 8.15 -0.33 -13.78
N ALA A 34 8.06 0.63 -12.85
CA ALA A 34 9.10 0.92 -11.88
C ALA A 34 9.31 -0.20 -10.85
N ILE A 35 8.23 -0.86 -10.43
CA ILE A 35 8.32 -1.94 -9.43
C ILE A 35 8.47 -3.34 -10.01
N GLY A 36 8.89 -3.46 -11.29
CA GLY A 36 9.26 -4.74 -11.91
C GLY A 36 8.22 -5.34 -12.85
N GLY A 37 7.12 -4.62 -13.12
CA GLY A 37 6.11 -4.99 -14.11
C GLY A 37 4.96 -5.83 -13.58
N LYS A 38 3.75 -5.59 -14.14
CA LYS A 38 2.51 -6.30 -13.75
C LYS A 38 2.63 -7.81 -13.84
N GLU A 39 3.29 -8.32 -14.89
CA GLU A 39 3.41 -9.77 -15.12
C GLU A 39 4.28 -10.47 -14.08
N ASN A 40 5.29 -9.82 -13.52
CA ASN A 40 6.07 -10.39 -12.43
C ASN A 40 5.26 -10.38 -11.13
N TRP A 41 4.53 -9.30 -10.85
CA TRP A 41 3.66 -9.22 -9.67
C TRP A 41 2.52 -10.24 -9.70
N LYS A 42 1.93 -10.54 -10.88
CA LYS A 42 0.93 -11.61 -11.03
C LYS A 42 1.43 -13.00 -10.67
N LYS A 43 2.74 -13.23 -10.76
CA LYS A 43 3.37 -14.51 -10.41
C LYS A 43 3.68 -14.63 -8.91
N VAL A 44 3.54 -13.53 -8.14
CA VAL A 44 3.78 -13.55 -6.69
C VAL A 44 2.57 -14.14 -5.99
N THR A 45 2.73 -15.32 -5.43
CA THR A 45 1.67 -16.07 -4.72
C THR A 45 1.88 -16.09 -3.22
N SER A 46 3.13 -15.99 -2.76
CA SER A 46 3.46 -15.85 -1.34
C SER A 46 4.65 -14.91 -1.14
N LEU A 47 4.67 -14.23 0.00
CA LEU A 47 5.77 -13.38 0.42
C LEU A 47 5.94 -13.51 1.93
N ILE A 48 7.17 -13.85 2.34
CA ILE A 48 7.58 -13.89 3.74
C ILE A 48 8.63 -12.79 3.90
N SER A 49 8.41 -11.88 4.83
CA SER A 49 9.37 -10.81 5.15
C SER A 49 9.66 -10.80 6.64
N GLU A 50 10.92 -10.58 6.98
CA GLU A 50 11.38 -10.38 8.35
C GLU A 50 12.05 -9.02 8.45
N GLY A 51 11.71 -8.27 9.48
CA GLY A 51 12.27 -6.95 9.73
C GLY A 51 12.32 -6.63 11.22
N THR A 52 13.01 -5.56 11.53
CA THR A 52 13.17 -5.06 12.91
C THR A 52 12.81 -3.60 12.99
N MET A 53 12.25 -3.18 14.11
CA MET A 53 11.98 -1.78 14.44
C MET A 53 12.26 -1.52 15.92
N LEU A 54 12.52 -0.27 16.25
CA LEU A 54 12.66 0.18 17.63
C LEU A 54 11.37 0.89 18.07
N VAL A 55 10.70 0.35 19.07
CA VAL A 55 9.47 0.93 19.62
C VAL A 55 9.69 1.27 21.10
N GLN A 56 9.69 2.56 21.44
CA GLN A 56 9.94 3.03 22.82
C GLN A 56 11.22 2.46 23.47
N GLY A 57 12.28 2.27 22.69
CA GLY A 57 13.53 1.71 23.16
C GLY A 57 13.60 0.17 23.23
N ALA A 58 12.51 -0.51 22.90
CA ALA A 58 12.50 -1.97 22.80
C ALA A 58 12.70 -2.42 21.34
N ASP A 59 13.54 -3.42 21.13
CA ASP A 59 13.69 -4.10 19.84
C ASP A 59 12.45 -4.96 19.57
N VAL A 60 11.82 -4.73 18.43
CA VAL A 60 10.67 -5.50 17.94
C VAL A 60 11.07 -6.18 16.64
N THR A 61 10.89 -7.50 16.57
CA THR A 61 11.00 -8.26 15.32
C THR A 61 9.60 -8.54 14.79
N LEU A 62 9.41 -8.27 13.51
CA LEU A 62 8.18 -8.56 12.78
C LEU A 62 8.48 -9.56 11.66
N VAL A 63 7.79 -10.71 11.68
CA VAL A 63 7.76 -11.65 10.55
C VAL A 63 6.36 -11.61 9.94
N SER A 64 6.26 -11.21 8.68
CA SER A 64 4.99 -11.19 7.96
C SER A 64 4.99 -12.29 6.90
N THR A 65 4.02 -13.18 6.96
CA THR A 65 3.77 -14.24 5.98
C THR A 65 2.44 -13.97 5.29
N THR A 66 2.48 -13.71 4.00
CA THR A 66 1.28 -13.46 3.17
C THR A 66 1.19 -14.50 2.07
N VAL A 67 0.02 -15.10 1.90
CA VAL A 67 -0.35 -15.92 0.73
C VAL A 67 -1.53 -15.25 0.05
N HIS A 68 -1.36 -14.96 -1.24
CA HIS A 68 -2.30 -14.18 -2.03
C HIS A 68 -3.73 -14.74 -1.96
N ASN A 69 -4.68 -13.92 -1.51
CA ASN A 69 -6.09 -14.26 -1.30
C ASN A 69 -6.38 -15.40 -0.30
N VAL A 70 -5.37 -15.86 0.43
CA VAL A 70 -5.53 -16.89 1.47
C VAL A 70 -5.45 -16.29 2.86
N GLY A 71 -4.43 -15.47 3.13
CA GLY A 71 -4.30 -14.82 4.43
C GLY A 71 -2.97 -14.11 4.61
N VAL A 72 -2.91 -13.33 5.67
CA VAL A 72 -1.69 -12.74 6.22
C VAL A 72 -1.56 -13.12 7.70
N ARG A 73 -0.35 -13.51 8.08
CA ARG A 73 0.05 -13.71 9.47
C ARG A 73 1.23 -12.80 9.78
N GLN A 74 1.15 -12.10 10.88
CA GLN A 74 2.21 -11.26 11.42
C GLN A 74 2.60 -11.81 12.79
N ASP A 75 3.82 -12.33 12.90
CA ASP A 75 4.40 -12.74 14.18
C ASP A 75 5.26 -11.59 14.71
N ILE A 76 4.96 -11.14 15.93
CA ILE A 76 5.56 -9.96 16.55
C ILE A 76 6.29 -10.41 17.81
N SER A 77 7.61 -10.22 17.84
CA SER A 77 8.43 -10.57 19.00
C SER A 77 9.00 -9.33 19.65
N VAL A 78 8.78 -9.18 20.94
CA VAL A 78 9.27 -8.07 21.75
C VAL A 78 9.62 -8.56 23.16
N MET A 79 10.81 -8.21 23.67
CA MET A 79 11.28 -8.54 25.02
C MET A 79 11.15 -10.05 25.38
N GLY A 80 11.41 -10.95 24.40
CA GLY A 80 11.32 -12.41 24.57
C GLY A 80 9.90 -13.00 24.52
N MET A 81 8.88 -12.18 24.36
CA MET A 81 7.50 -12.62 24.13
C MET A 81 7.18 -12.58 22.65
N THR A 82 6.47 -13.59 22.16
CA THR A 82 5.99 -13.62 20.76
C THR A 82 4.48 -13.67 20.75
N GLY A 83 3.87 -12.74 20.03
CA GLY A 83 2.45 -12.71 19.72
C GLY A 83 2.24 -12.80 18.22
N PHE A 84 0.96 -12.89 17.81
CA PHE A 84 0.62 -12.90 16.39
C PHE A 84 -0.70 -12.22 16.10
N GLN A 85 -0.85 -11.79 14.84
CA GLN A 85 -2.12 -11.42 14.24
C GLN A 85 -2.30 -12.21 12.95
N ILE A 86 -3.51 -12.73 12.73
CA ILE A 86 -3.89 -13.46 11.51
C ILE A 86 -5.12 -12.81 10.94
N ILE A 87 -5.10 -12.54 9.63
CA ILE A 87 -6.27 -12.12 8.85
C ILE A 87 -6.43 -13.08 7.68
N THR A 88 -7.63 -13.59 7.51
CA THR A 88 -8.08 -14.34 6.33
C THR A 88 -9.25 -13.62 5.68
N PRO A 89 -9.71 -13.99 4.49
CA PRO A 89 -10.87 -13.36 3.87
C PRO A 89 -12.16 -13.40 4.70
N THR A 90 -12.27 -14.30 5.67
CA THR A 90 -13.51 -14.55 6.42
C THR A 90 -13.38 -14.40 7.92
N ALA A 91 -12.17 -14.38 8.46
CA ALA A 91 -11.95 -14.34 9.91
C ALA A 91 -10.58 -13.73 10.24
N GLY A 92 -10.42 -13.32 11.50
CA GLY A 92 -9.15 -12.85 12.02
C GLY A 92 -8.97 -13.20 13.49
N TRP A 93 -7.72 -13.29 13.90
CA TRP A 93 -7.33 -13.60 15.28
C TRP A 93 -6.11 -12.80 15.69
N ALA A 94 -6.00 -12.53 16.99
CA ALA A 94 -4.83 -11.92 17.58
C ALA A 94 -4.50 -12.59 18.92
N TYR A 95 -3.20 -12.74 19.17
CA TYR A 95 -2.63 -13.06 20.47
C TYR A 95 -1.43 -12.15 20.72
N LEU A 96 -1.54 -11.21 21.62
CA LEU A 96 -0.54 -10.18 21.91
C LEU A 96 -0.21 -10.21 23.41
N PRO A 97 0.64 -11.18 23.87
CA PRO A 97 0.93 -11.37 25.29
C PRO A 97 1.63 -10.16 25.93
N PHE A 98 2.38 -9.39 25.16
CA PHE A 98 3.00 -8.14 25.59
C PHE A 98 1.98 -6.98 25.83
N HIS A 99 0.70 -7.19 25.42
CA HIS A 99 -0.43 -6.33 25.81
C HIS A 99 -1.31 -6.97 26.90
N GLY A 100 -0.81 -8.00 27.59
CA GLY A 100 -1.51 -8.69 28.67
C GLY A 100 -2.55 -9.73 28.23
N GLN A 101 -2.60 -10.10 26.94
CA GLN A 101 -3.49 -11.16 26.51
C GLN A 101 -2.98 -12.52 26.96
N THR A 102 -3.87 -13.35 27.50
CA THR A 102 -3.55 -14.70 27.99
C THR A 102 -4.07 -15.82 27.06
N SER A 103 -4.88 -15.46 26.06
CA SER A 103 -5.44 -16.39 25.08
C SER A 103 -5.63 -15.71 23.73
N VAL A 104 -5.77 -16.54 22.69
CA VAL A 104 -6.11 -16.05 21.34
C VAL A 104 -7.51 -15.41 21.39
N GLN A 105 -7.61 -14.22 20.79
CA GLN A 105 -8.86 -13.49 20.65
C GLN A 105 -9.27 -13.47 19.17
N GLN A 106 -10.53 -13.77 18.89
CA GLN A 106 -11.08 -13.58 17.56
C GLN A 106 -11.33 -12.06 17.34
N LEU A 107 -10.96 -11.58 16.17
CA LEU A 107 -11.19 -10.17 15.82
C LEU A 107 -12.68 -9.96 15.47
N PRO A 108 -13.24 -8.78 15.80
CA PRO A 108 -14.57 -8.39 15.35
C PRO A 108 -14.68 -8.42 13.82
N GLU A 109 -15.87 -8.75 13.30
CA GLU A 109 -16.13 -8.84 11.85
C GLU A 109 -15.75 -7.54 11.11
N ASP A 110 -16.07 -6.38 11.68
CA ASP A 110 -15.73 -5.09 11.08
C ASP A 110 -14.21 -4.87 10.99
N ALA A 111 -13.45 -5.33 11.98
CA ALA A 111 -11.97 -5.26 11.94
C ALA A 111 -11.40 -6.17 10.85
N VAL A 112 -11.95 -7.36 10.68
CA VAL A 112 -11.58 -8.27 9.58
C VAL A 112 -11.90 -7.63 8.23
N LYS A 113 -13.10 -7.09 8.06
CA LYS A 113 -13.54 -6.43 6.82
C LYS A 113 -12.65 -5.24 6.44
N GLN A 114 -12.18 -4.47 7.40
CA GLN A 114 -11.25 -3.36 7.18
C GLN A 114 -9.82 -3.81 6.85
N SER A 115 -9.46 -5.03 7.23
CA SER A 115 -8.10 -5.57 7.08
C SER A 115 -7.97 -6.59 5.94
N VAL A 116 -9.08 -7.05 5.35
CA VAL A 116 -9.10 -8.13 4.33
C VAL A 116 -8.26 -7.79 3.09
N ASP A 117 -8.13 -6.51 2.76
CA ASP A 117 -7.31 -6.05 1.64
C ASP A 117 -5.82 -6.40 1.80
N GLN A 118 -5.35 -6.66 3.04
CA GLN A 118 -3.99 -7.13 3.31
C GLN A 118 -3.72 -8.54 2.75
N CYS A 119 -4.78 -9.34 2.52
CA CYS A 119 -4.65 -10.65 1.90
C CYS A 119 -4.37 -10.57 0.39
N ASP A 120 -4.57 -9.39 -0.24
CA ASP A 120 -4.22 -9.16 -1.63
C ASP A 120 -2.75 -8.75 -1.77
N LEU A 121 -1.86 -9.74 -1.85
CA LEU A 121 -0.42 -9.53 -1.97
C LEU A 121 -0.02 -8.72 -3.20
N GLN A 122 -0.85 -8.71 -4.25
CA GLN A 122 -0.61 -7.97 -5.50
C GLN A 122 -1.03 -6.49 -5.40
N GLY A 123 -1.68 -6.11 -4.31
CA GLY A 123 -2.06 -4.75 -3.98
C GLY A 123 -3.29 -4.22 -4.73
N ALA A 124 -3.76 -3.07 -4.27
CA ALA A 124 -5.03 -2.49 -4.70
C ALA A 124 -5.05 -2.06 -6.17
N LEU A 125 -3.89 -1.76 -6.77
CA LEU A 125 -3.78 -1.16 -8.11
C LEU A 125 -3.69 -2.20 -9.23
N LEU A 126 -3.17 -3.42 -8.96
CA LEU A 126 -3.08 -4.46 -9.99
C LEU A 126 -4.48 -4.96 -10.34
N ASP A 127 -4.83 -4.85 -11.63
CA ASP A 127 -6.14 -5.27 -12.15
C ASP A 127 -7.32 -4.71 -11.30
N TYR A 128 -7.19 -3.48 -10.82
CA TYR A 128 -8.06 -2.86 -9.82
C TYR A 128 -9.56 -2.90 -10.20
N LYS A 129 -9.88 -2.73 -11.49
CA LYS A 129 -11.28 -2.77 -11.99
C LYS A 129 -11.91 -4.15 -11.77
N SER A 130 -11.17 -5.23 -12.04
CA SER A 130 -11.65 -6.60 -11.86
C SER A 130 -11.79 -6.99 -10.39
N LYS A 131 -10.98 -6.37 -9.50
CA LYS A 131 -11.08 -6.52 -8.04
C LYS A 131 -12.27 -5.75 -7.45
N GLY A 132 -12.93 -4.88 -8.24
CA GLY A 132 -14.02 -4.04 -7.80
C GLY A 132 -13.57 -2.77 -7.08
N ASN A 133 -12.28 -2.42 -7.17
CA ASN A 133 -11.76 -1.16 -6.66
C ASN A 133 -12.05 -0.02 -7.65
N LYS A 134 -12.15 1.20 -7.13
CA LYS A 134 -12.19 2.43 -7.91
C LYS A 134 -10.90 3.20 -7.68
N VAL A 135 -10.29 3.71 -8.75
CA VAL A 135 -9.06 4.50 -8.66
C VAL A 135 -9.24 5.77 -9.49
N GLU A 136 -8.97 6.91 -8.86
CA GLU A 136 -9.09 8.22 -9.48
C GLU A 136 -7.76 8.98 -9.36
N TYR A 137 -7.34 9.63 -10.45
CA TYR A 137 -6.20 10.54 -10.38
C TYR A 137 -6.61 11.84 -9.71
N ALA A 138 -6.01 12.16 -8.58
CA ALA A 138 -6.32 13.33 -7.74
C ALA A 138 -5.30 14.48 -7.93
N GLY A 139 -4.59 14.49 -9.06
CA GLY A 139 -3.61 15.55 -9.38
C GLY A 139 -2.23 15.30 -8.77
N LYS A 140 -1.48 16.39 -8.63
CA LYS A 140 -0.15 16.38 -8.00
C LYS A 140 -0.21 16.96 -6.59
N ASP A 141 0.75 16.54 -5.77
CA ASP A 141 0.98 17.04 -4.40
C ASP A 141 2.48 17.04 -4.13
N GLU A 142 2.88 17.43 -2.94
CA GLU A 142 4.27 17.44 -2.50
C GLU A 142 4.42 16.64 -1.19
N VAL A 143 5.47 15.83 -1.12
CA VAL A 143 5.89 15.15 0.11
C VAL A 143 7.40 15.39 0.26
N ASP A 144 7.79 16.01 1.37
CA ASP A 144 9.19 16.35 1.68
C ASP A 144 9.92 17.08 0.54
N GLY A 145 9.25 18.05 -0.10
CA GLY A 145 9.82 18.85 -1.20
C GLY A 145 9.84 18.16 -2.56
N LYS A 146 9.30 16.95 -2.68
CA LYS A 146 9.23 16.19 -3.94
C LYS A 146 7.82 16.14 -4.50
N ALA A 147 7.70 16.31 -5.81
CA ALA A 147 6.42 16.21 -6.50
C ALA A 147 5.92 14.76 -6.55
N MET A 148 4.66 14.56 -6.19
CA MET A 148 3.98 13.27 -6.16
C MET A 148 2.76 13.27 -7.06
N HIS A 149 2.48 12.13 -7.71
CA HIS A 149 1.17 11.85 -8.27
C HIS A 149 0.27 11.26 -7.19
N LYS A 150 -0.94 11.78 -7.09
CA LYS A 150 -1.94 11.33 -6.12
C LYS A 150 -2.98 10.45 -6.79
N LEU A 151 -3.22 9.26 -6.22
CA LEU A 151 -4.31 8.37 -6.59
C LEU A 151 -5.23 8.17 -5.39
N ASN A 152 -6.51 8.49 -5.55
CA ASN A 152 -7.53 8.12 -4.58
C ASN A 152 -8.08 6.75 -4.92
N ILE A 153 -8.07 5.84 -3.95
CA ILE A 153 -8.50 4.46 -4.09
C ILE A 153 -9.70 4.22 -3.16
N THR A 154 -10.79 3.72 -3.71
CA THR A 154 -11.89 3.16 -2.94
C THR A 154 -11.87 1.66 -3.15
N HIS A 155 -11.54 0.90 -2.11
CA HIS A 155 -11.55 -0.55 -2.14
C HIS A 155 -12.97 -1.09 -2.23
N LYS A 156 -13.12 -2.33 -2.71
CA LYS A 156 -14.40 -3.03 -2.70
C LYS A 156 -15.00 -3.14 -1.29
N SER A 157 -14.16 -3.19 -0.26
CA SER A 157 -14.56 -3.17 1.16
C SER A 157 -15.19 -1.85 1.62
N GLY A 158 -15.02 -0.77 0.84
CA GLY A 158 -15.39 0.60 1.18
C GLY A 158 -14.28 1.41 1.85
N LYS A 159 -13.15 0.78 2.18
CA LYS A 159 -11.96 1.48 2.69
C LYS A 159 -11.45 2.50 1.68
N GLN A 160 -11.03 3.66 2.14
CA GLN A 160 -10.48 4.72 1.31
C GLN A 160 -8.99 4.92 1.60
N GLU A 161 -8.21 5.02 0.54
CA GLU A 161 -6.78 5.29 0.62
C GLU A 161 -6.37 6.34 -0.41
N THR A 162 -5.33 7.11 -0.07
CA THR A 162 -4.65 7.98 -1.02
C THR A 162 -3.20 7.53 -1.14
N TYR A 163 -2.79 7.17 -2.36
CA TYR A 163 -1.42 6.80 -2.68
C TYR A 163 -0.69 8.00 -3.26
N PHE A 164 0.54 8.23 -2.78
CA PHE A 164 1.45 9.26 -3.25
C PHE A 164 2.61 8.57 -3.94
N ILE A 165 2.67 8.72 -5.25
CA ILE A 165 3.67 8.09 -6.13
C ILE A 165 4.64 9.17 -6.61
N ASP A 166 5.93 8.99 -6.35
CA ASP A 166 7.00 9.91 -6.76
C ASP A 166 6.97 10.13 -8.28
N SER A 167 7.01 11.38 -8.70
CA SER A 167 6.89 11.75 -10.12
C SER A 167 8.17 11.53 -10.94
N GLU A 168 9.29 11.22 -10.31
CA GLU A 168 10.58 10.96 -10.96
C GLU A 168 10.84 9.46 -11.11
N ASN A 169 10.79 8.70 -10.00
CA ASN A 169 11.12 7.28 -9.97
C ASN A 169 9.90 6.36 -9.98
N TRP A 170 8.69 6.90 -9.83
CA TRP A 170 7.41 6.18 -9.85
C TRP A 170 7.22 5.18 -8.72
N TYR A 171 7.96 5.31 -7.62
CA TYR A 171 7.75 4.51 -6.41
C TYR A 171 6.62 5.07 -5.55
N LEU A 172 5.90 4.20 -4.88
CA LEU A 172 4.93 4.57 -3.84
C LEU A 172 5.70 5.07 -2.62
N VAL A 173 5.50 6.33 -2.24
CA VAL A 173 6.22 6.94 -1.11
C VAL A 173 5.38 6.96 0.15
N LYS A 174 4.06 7.18 -0.01
CA LYS A 174 3.16 7.37 1.13
C LYS A 174 1.79 6.80 0.82
N VAL A 175 1.18 6.16 1.81
CA VAL A 175 -0.24 5.80 1.82
C VAL A 175 -0.90 6.50 2.99
N LEU A 176 -1.97 7.22 2.72
CA LEU A 176 -2.90 7.76 3.70
C LEU A 176 -4.16 6.90 3.66
N SER A 177 -4.48 6.23 4.76
CA SER A 177 -5.70 5.44 4.90
C SER A 177 -6.68 6.16 5.81
N LYS A 178 -7.94 6.27 5.38
CA LYS A 178 -9.05 6.78 6.20
C LYS A 178 -9.94 5.63 6.60
N GLN A 179 -10.24 5.54 7.85
CA GLN A 179 -11.09 4.50 8.42
C GLN A 179 -11.98 5.08 9.52
N VAL A 180 -13.14 4.47 9.72
CA VAL A 180 -14.02 4.81 10.83
C VAL A 180 -13.90 3.69 11.88
N VAL A 181 -13.42 4.04 13.07
CA VAL A 181 -13.27 3.10 14.20
C VAL A 181 -14.21 3.58 15.32
N ASN A 182 -15.19 2.75 15.68
CA ASN A 182 -16.20 3.08 16.71
C ASN A 182 -16.94 4.41 16.44
N GLY A 183 -17.24 4.71 15.16
CA GLY A 183 -17.90 5.95 14.75
C GLY A 183 -16.99 7.19 14.70
N LEU A 184 -15.71 7.04 14.99
CA LEU A 184 -14.71 8.11 14.90
C LEU A 184 -13.86 7.94 13.65
N GLU A 185 -13.70 9.00 12.88
CA GLU A 185 -12.76 9.02 11.76
C GLU A 185 -11.33 8.96 12.30
N SER A 186 -10.54 8.06 11.74
CA SER A 186 -9.12 7.89 12.04
C SER A 186 -8.33 7.90 10.75
N GLU A 187 -7.18 8.55 10.76
CA GLU A 187 -6.24 8.54 9.66
C GLU A 187 -4.98 7.76 10.07
N SER A 188 -4.49 6.95 9.15
CA SER A 188 -3.25 6.20 9.31
C SER A 188 -2.34 6.52 8.13
N VAL A 189 -1.09 6.83 8.41
CA VAL A 189 -0.09 7.16 7.39
C VAL A 189 1.05 6.14 7.45
N VAL A 190 1.41 5.61 6.29
CA VAL A 190 2.55 4.71 6.11
C VAL A 190 3.46 5.30 5.05
N PHE A 191 4.77 5.35 5.32
CA PHE A 191 5.77 5.75 4.34
C PHE A 191 6.62 4.56 3.91
N PHE A 192 7.06 4.59 2.65
CA PHE A 192 7.85 3.53 2.02
C PHE A 192 9.13 4.12 1.42
N SER A 193 10.25 3.46 1.65
CA SER A 193 11.55 3.90 1.12
C SER A 193 12.52 2.72 0.95
N ASN A 194 13.74 3.02 0.50
CA ASN A 194 14.81 2.04 0.30
C ASN A 194 14.36 0.87 -0.59
N TYR A 195 13.84 1.19 -1.78
CA TYR A 195 13.36 0.20 -2.73
C TYR A 195 14.50 -0.66 -3.28
N GLN A 196 14.33 -1.97 -3.26
CA GLN A 196 15.31 -2.94 -3.77
C GLN A 196 14.66 -3.93 -4.72
N LYS A 197 15.41 -4.28 -5.77
CA LYS A 197 15.00 -5.30 -6.74
C LYS A 197 15.34 -6.69 -6.20
N LEU A 198 14.36 -7.56 -6.20
CA LEU A 198 14.52 -8.97 -5.84
C LEU A 198 14.85 -9.85 -7.07
N PRO A 199 15.41 -11.05 -6.84
CA PRO A 199 15.73 -12.01 -7.92
C PRO A 199 14.52 -12.36 -8.81
N GLU A 200 13.31 -12.34 -8.27
CA GLU A 200 12.05 -12.62 -8.97
C GLU A 200 11.63 -11.49 -9.91
N GLY A 201 12.42 -10.42 -9.97
CA GLY A 201 12.21 -9.29 -10.87
C GLY A 201 11.26 -8.20 -10.34
N ILE A 202 10.67 -8.38 -9.17
CA ILE A 202 9.88 -7.35 -8.49
C ILE A 202 10.76 -6.41 -7.67
N VAL A 203 10.25 -5.20 -7.43
CA VAL A 203 10.92 -4.19 -6.59
C VAL A 203 10.02 -3.88 -5.40
N ILE A 204 10.56 -3.93 -4.19
CA ILE A 204 9.82 -3.70 -2.95
C ILE A 204 10.54 -2.70 -2.04
N PRO A 205 9.81 -1.99 -1.15
CA PRO A 205 10.44 -1.17 -0.11
C PRO A 205 11.08 -2.03 0.97
N MET A 206 12.28 -1.67 1.38
CA MET A 206 13.01 -2.32 2.48
C MET A 206 12.99 -1.48 3.76
N ALA A 207 12.39 -0.30 3.74
CA ALA A 207 12.13 0.52 4.91
C ALA A 207 10.69 1.03 4.87
N ILE A 208 9.97 0.84 5.98
CA ILE A 208 8.55 1.18 6.10
C ILE A 208 8.36 1.90 7.43
N ASN A 209 7.95 3.18 7.38
CA ASN A 209 7.50 3.88 8.59
C ASN A 209 6.02 3.63 8.76
N LEU A 210 5.63 3.00 9.86
CA LEU A 210 4.25 2.58 10.10
C LEU A 210 3.79 3.00 11.51
N PRO A 211 2.49 3.26 11.69
CA PRO A 211 1.95 3.58 13.00
C PRO A 211 2.00 2.34 13.91
N VAL A 212 2.48 2.53 15.14
CA VAL A 212 2.57 1.47 16.17
C VAL A 212 1.66 1.75 17.37
N ALA A 213 1.28 3.00 17.57
CA ALA A 213 0.30 3.44 18.57
C ALA A 213 -0.28 4.79 18.14
N PRO A 214 -1.38 5.28 18.75
CA PRO A 214 -1.91 6.61 18.47
C PRO A 214 -0.84 7.70 18.62
N GLY A 215 -0.58 8.44 17.53
CA GLY A 215 0.43 9.50 17.49
C GLY A 215 1.89 9.02 17.48
N MET A 216 2.15 7.73 17.34
CA MET A 216 3.48 7.15 17.32
C MET A 216 3.68 6.29 16.09
N SER A 217 4.82 6.46 15.42
CA SER A 217 5.27 5.59 14.32
C SER A 217 6.65 5.02 14.60
N ALA A 218 7.01 3.94 13.92
CA ALA A 218 8.33 3.34 13.98
C ALA A 218 8.80 2.94 12.57
N ASP A 219 10.11 2.94 12.39
CA ASP A 219 10.75 2.54 11.14
C ASP A 219 11.05 1.04 11.16
N LEU A 220 10.26 0.26 10.43
CA LEU A 220 10.54 -1.14 10.16
C LEU A 220 11.61 -1.24 9.06
N VAL A 221 12.75 -1.83 9.39
CA VAL A 221 13.80 -2.16 8.43
C VAL A 221 13.70 -3.62 8.07
N VAL A 222 13.32 -3.91 6.82
CA VAL A 222 13.23 -5.27 6.28
C VAL A 222 14.63 -5.83 6.09
N LYS A 223 14.88 -7.02 6.62
CA LYS A 223 16.19 -7.70 6.61
C LYS A 223 16.22 -8.89 5.66
N LYS A 224 15.08 -9.58 5.52
CA LYS A 224 14.96 -10.79 4.72
C LYS A 224 13.61 -10.78 4.00
N VAL A 225 13.62 -11.25 2.76
CA VAL A 225 12.41 -11.47 1.96
C VAL A 225 12.54 -12.79 1.21
N GLU A 226 11.48 -13.58 1.23
CA GLU A 226 11.35 -14.83 0.47
C GLU A 226 10.04 -14.78 -0.33
N VAL A 227 10.16 -14.97 -1.64
CA VAL A 227 9.01 -14.90 -2.57
C VAL A 227 8.70 -16.30 -3.06
N ASN A 228 7.40 -16.61 -3.19
CA ASN A 228 6.88 -17.87 -3.74
C ASN A 228 7.38 -19.13 -2.98
N LYS A 229 7.67 -19.00 -1.68
CA LYS A 229 7.95 -20.16 -0.84
C LYS A 229 6.67 -20.86 -0.43
N PRO A 230 6.68 -22.21 -0.36
CA PRO A 230 5.55 -22.96 0.19
C PRO A 230 5.23 -22.52 1.61
N VAL A 231 3.95 -22.27 1.88
CA VAL A 231 3.42 -21.91 3.20
C VAL A 231 2.38 -22.96 3.59
N ALA A 232 2.49 -23.51 4.79
CA ALA A 232 1.55 -24.52 5.28
C ALA A 232 0.18 -23.88 5.57
N ASP A 233 -0.91 -24.58 5.28
CA ASP A 233 -2.28 -24.12 5.57
C ASP A 233 -2.51 -23.83 7.05
N SER A 234 -1.76 -24.53 7.95
CA SER A 234 -1.81 -24.30 9.39
C SER A 234 -1.28 -22.92 9.82
N THR A 235 -0.50 -22.24 8.97
CA THR A 235 0.04 -20.90 9.26
C THR A 235 -1.08 -19.89 9.56
N PHE A 236 -2.22 -20.01 8.90
CA PHE A 236 -3.35 -19.10 9.07
C PHE A 236 -4.41 -19.62 10.06
N LYS A 237 -4.08 -20.65 10.87
CA LYS A 237 -4.93 -21.15 11.95
C LYS A 237 -4.45 -20.62 13.29
N PRO A 238 -5.37 -20.15 14.17
CA PRO A 238 -4.99 -19.66 15.49
C PRO A 238 -4.57 -20.84 16.38
N SER A 239 -3.30 -20.94 16.67
CA SER A 239 -2.75 -21.93 17.62
C SER A 239 -1.65 -21.26 18.45
N LEU A 240 -1.62 -21.55 19.76
CA LEU A 240 -0.52 -21.20 20.66
C LEU A 240 0.59 -22.21 20.55
#